data_55df5ba0fa28dcd27ed20c7a37871c73
#
_entry.id   55df5ba0fa28dcd27ed20c7a37871c73
#
_cell.length_a   1.000
_cell.length_b   1.000
_cell.length_c   1.000
_cell.angle_alpha   90.00
_cell.angle_beta   90.00
_cell.angle_gamma   90.00
#
_symmetry.space_group_name_H-M   'P 1'
#
loop_
_entity.id
_entity.type
_entity.pdbx_description
1 polymer ?
#
loop_
_entity_poly.entity_id
_entity_poly.type
_entity_poly.pdbx_seq_one_letter_code
_entity_poly.pdbx_strand_id
1 'polypeptide(L)'
;MNRKTAMKLFGLLGLLMLLSCGYADRHRNNSSCEQVLVDSLEVRVQDSLFSNVHYSRSQVLDALTQAQDSQVYYRLLALYGKTFFVSSDYDSILYYNRRVKEFSRNASQSSESLQSPQWNDVLSDVYNIEGNVWMQLNRPDSAITDYKKAYEY
;
A
#
# COMPACT_ATOMS: atom_id res chain seq x y z
N MET A 1 -52.37 -0.90 -9.93
CA MET A 1 -51.27 -0.95 -8.95
C MET A 1 -51.74 -0.30 -7.67
N ASN A 2 -51.85 -1.02 -6.57
CA ASN A 2 -52.54 -0.59 -5.36
C ASN A 2 -51.66 0.40 -4.56
N ARG A 3 -52.20 1.57 -4.13
CA ARG A 3 -51.45 2.63 -3.43
C ARG A 3 -50.62 2.13 -2.23
N LYS A 4 -51.13 1.10 -1.54
CA LYS A 4 -50.43 0.47 -0.43
C LYS A 4 -49.18 -0.35 -0.83
N THR A 5 -49.14 -0.86 -2.06
CA THR A 5 -47.99 -1.61 -2.60
C THR A 5 -46.87 -0.64 -3.03
N ALA A 6 -47.23 0.52 -3.60
CA ALA A 6 -46.27 1.56 -3.98
C ALA A 6 -45.58 2.16 -2.74
N MET A 7 -46.31 2.44 -1.66
CA MET A 7 -45.71 2.95 -0.41
C MET A 7 -44.74 1.97 0.23
N LYS A 8 -45.02 0.64 0.19
CA LYS A 8 -44.08 -0.36 0.70
C LYS A 8 -42.80 -0.49 -0.14
N LEU A 9 -42.92 -0.33 -1.47
CA LEU A 9 -41.75 -0.36 -2.37
C LEU A 9 -40.84 0.86 -2.14
N PHE A 10 -41.43 2.05 -1.95
CA PHE A 10 -40.66 3.29 -1.65
C PHE A 10 -39.96 3.22 -0.28
N GLY A 11 -40.59 2.64 0.74
CA GLY A 11 -39.99 2.43 2.03
C GLY A 11 -38.80 1.46 1.99
N LEU A 12 -38.91 0.39 1.20
CA LEU A 12 -37.84 -0.60 1.06
C LEU A 12 -36.63 -0.04 0.28
N LEU A 13 -36.88 0.76 -0.76
CA LEU A 13 -35.84 1.45 -1.53
C LEU A 13 -35.10 2.50 -0.67
N GLY A 14 -35.82 3.25 0.16
CA GLY A 14 -35.22 4.21 1.10
C GLY A 14 -34.33 3.56 2.15
N LEU A 15 -34.74 2.39 2.66
CA LEU A 15 -33.98 1.64 3.66
C LEU A 15 -32.68 1.06 3.05
N LEU A 16 -32.72 0.60 1.80
CA LEU A 16 -31.53 0.12 1.07
C LEU A 16 -30.53 1.24 0.79
N MET A 17 -31.01 2.47 0.48
CA MET A 17 -30.13 3.62 0.28
C MET A 17 -29.46 4.09 1.57
N LEU A 18 -30.14 4.03 2.72
CA LEU A 18 -29.55 4.39 4.02
C LEU A 18 -28.48 3.39 4.47
N LEU A 19 -28.67 2.10 4.16
CA LEU A 19 -27.67 1.06 4.47
C LEU A 19 -26.44 1.19 3.58
N SER A 20 -26.58 1.58 2.30
CA SER A 20 -25.46 1.80 1.39
C SER A 20 -24.63 3.02 1.76
N CYS A 21 -25.25 4.14 2.18
CA CYS A 21 -24.52 5.32 2.64
C CYS A 21 -23.74 5.04 3.94
N GLY A 22 -24.34 4.35 4.90
CA GLY A 22 -23.66 4.01 6.15
C GLY A 22 -22.45 3.06 5.96
N TYR A 23 -22.52 2.18 4.97
CA TYR A 23 -21.40 1.28 4.63
C TYR A 23 -20.25 2.02 3.96
N ALA A 24 -20.55 2.92 3.03
CA ALA A 24 -19.54 3.73 2.32
C ALA A 24 -18.79 4.68 3.26
N ASP A 25 -19.49 5.34 4.20
CA ASP A 25 -18.85 6.23 5.17
C ASP A 25 -17.99 5.45 6.19
N ARG A 26 -18.42 4.26 6.61
CA ARG A 26 -17.61 3.42 7.49
C ARG A 26 -16.33 2.94 6.81
N HIS A 27 -16.41 2.56 5.53
CA HIS A 27 -15.25 2.12 4.76
C HIS A 27 -14.24 3.26 4.54
N ARG A 28 -14.73 4.47 4.21
CA ARG A 28 -13.89 5.67 4.04
C ARG A 28 -13.18 6.07 5.33
N ASN A 29 -13.87 6.02 6.47
CA ASN A 29 -13.27 6.34 7.76
C ASN A 29 -12.22 5.30 8.19
N ASN A 30 -12.43 4.02 7.91
CA ASN A 30 -11.43 2.98 8.19
C ASN A 30 -10.17 3.16 7.34
N SER A 31 -10.30 3.38 6.04
CA SER A 31 -9.16 3.60 5.15
C SER A 31 -8.31 4.81 5.59
N SER A 32 -8.97 5.92 5.99
CA SER A 32 -8.25 7.10 6.52
C SER A 32 -7.51 6.80 7.82
N CYS A 33 -8.09 6.00 8.72
CA CYS A 33 -7.45 5.60 9.97
C CYS A 33 -6.26 4.66 9.71
N GLU A 34 -6.40 3.71 8.80
CA GLU A 34 -5.32 2.81 8.40
C GLU A 34 -4.14 3.57 7.77
N GLN A 35 -4.40 4.59 6.93
CA GLN A 35 -3.36 5.45 6.37
C GLN A 35 -2.53 6.15 7.45
N VAL A 36 -3.17 6.77 8.44
CA VAL A 36 -2.48 7.44 9.56
C VAL A 36 -1.63 6.45 10.38
N LEU A 37 -2.13 5.24 10.58
CA LEU A 37 -1.37 4.18 11.27
C LEU A 37 -0.13 3.77 10.47
N VAL A 38 -0.23 3.64 9.15
CA VAL A 38 0.90 3.32 8.28
C VAL A 38 1.95 4.44 8.31
N ASP A 39 1.53 5.71 8.19
CA ASP A 39 2.45 6.86 8.24
C ASP A 39 3.26 6.85 9.55
N SER A 40 2.59 6.61 10.68
CA SER A 40 3.26 6.51 11.99
C SER A 40 4.17 5.29 12.11
N LEU A 41 3.83 4.19 11.46
CA LEU A 41 4.64 2.97 11.44
C LEU A 41 5.88 3.14 10.58
N GLU A 42 5.76 3.79 9.42
CA GLU A 42 6.89 4.09 8.53
C GLU A 42 7.98 4.86 9.27
N VAL A 43 7.62 5.93 9.99
CA VAL A 43 8.56 6.70 10.80
C VAL A 43 9.25 5.82 11.85
N ARG A 44 8.50 5.04 12.62
CA ARG A 44 9.06 4.16 13.66
C ARG A 44 9.98 3.09 13.11
N VAL A 45 9.61 2.50 11.98
CA VAL A 45 10.43 1.49 11.30
C VAL A 45 11.72 2.12 10.80
N GLN A 46 11.67 3.32 10.24
CA GLN A 46 12.83 4.03 9.73
C GLN A 46 13.82 4.34 10.86
N ASP A 47 13.33 4.78 12.01
CA ASP A 47 14.16 5.08 13.20
C ASP A 47 14.79 3.82 13.80
N SER A 48 14.11 2.68 13.76
CA SER A 48 14.56 1.43 14.37
C SER A 48 15.18 0.42 13.41
N LEU A 49 15.18 0.68 12.10
CA LEU A 49 15.58 -0.27 11.06
C LEU A 49 16.99 -0.83 11.26
N PHE A 50 17.94 0.04 11.59
CA PHE A 50 19.34 -0.35 11.79
C PHE A 50 19.67 -0.77 13.23
N SER A 51 18.88 -0.34 14.20
CA SER A 51 19.10 -0.67 15.62
C SER A 51 18.40 -1.96 16.04
N ASN A 52 17.23 -2.27 15.48
CA ASN A 52 16.45 -3.47 15.82
C ASN A 52 15.56 -3.92 14.66
N VAL A 53 16.18 -4.48 13.62
CA VAL A 53 15.48 -4.93 12.41
C VAL A 53 14.41 -6.00 12.68
N HIS A 54 14.61 -6.88 13.66
CA HIS A 54 13.64 -7.89 14.01
C HIS A 54 12.37 -7.29 14.59
N TYR A 55 12.50 -6.27 15.44
CA TYR A 55 11.37 -5.53 15.97
C TYR A 55 10.64 -4.78 14.84
N SER A 56 11.36 -4.05 14.00
CA SER A 56 10.78 -3.35 12.85
C SER A 56 10.01 -4.30 11.95
N ARG A 57 10.60 -5.46 11.63
CA ARG A 57 9.98 -6.47 10.78
C ARG A 57 8.71 -7.06 11.39
N SER A 58 8.71 -7.36 12.69
CA SER A 58 7.51 -7.87 13.37
C SER A 58 6.37 -6.87 13.38
N GLN A 59 6.66 -5.58 13.62
CA GLN A 59 5.63 -4.53 13.61
C GLN A 59 4.97 -4.38 12.24
N VAL A 60 5.76 -4.43 11.15
CA VAL A 60 5.20 -4.36 9.80
C VAL A 60 4.40 -5.61 9.47
N LEU A 61 4.87 -6.78 9.88
CA LEU A 61 4.17 -8.04 9.64
C LEU A 61 2.81 -8.07 10.37
N ASP A 62 2.77 -7.60 11.61
CA ASP A 62 1.52 -7.49 12.37
C ASP A 62 0.52 -6.54 11.68
N ALA A 63 1.00 -5.40 11.18
CA ALA A 63 0.17 -4.45 10.44
C ALA A 63 -0.34 -5.05 9.11
N LEU A 64 0.50 -5.82 8.39
CA LEU A 64 0.10 -6.51 7.16
C LEU A 64 -1.06 -7.49 7.38
N THR A 65 -1.08 -8.19 8.52
CA THR A 65 -2.17 -9.13 8.84
C THR A 65 -3.50 -8.45 9.12
N GLN A 66 -3.48 -7.16 9.45
CA GLN A 66 -4.65 -6.38 9.84
C GLN A 66 -5.15 -5.46 8.71
N ALA A 67 -4.35 -5.20 7.69
CA ALA A 67 -4.67 -4.30 6.59
C ALA A 67 -5.89 -4.81 5.80
N GLN A 68 -6.91 -3.98 5.65
CA GLN A 68 -8.13 -4.26 4.89
C GLN A 68 -8.14 -3.51 3.56
N ASP A 69 -7.51 -2.33 3.52
CA ASP A 69 -7.36 -1.54 2.30
C ASP A 69 -6.19 -2.05 1.46
N SER A 70 -6.41 -2.25 0.17
CA SER A 70 -5.38 -2.78 -0.73
C SER A 70 -4.18 -1.84 -0.88
N GLN A 71 -4.39 -0.52 -0.91
CA GLN A 71 -3.27 0.44 -1.00
C GLN A 71 -2.43 0.40 0.26
N VAL A 72 -3.08 0.37 1.43
CA VAL A 72 -2.42 0.21 2.74
C VAL A 72 -1.61 -1.08 2.78
N TYR A 73 -2.20 -2.20 2.36
CA TYR A 73 -1.51 -3.49 2.31
C TYR A 73 -0.22 -3.43 1.46
N TYR A 74 -0.29 -2.84 0.26
CA TYR A 74 0.88 -2.80 -0.62
C TYR A 74 1.92 -1.74 -0.20
N ARG A 75 1.52 -0.65 0.48
CA ARG A 75 2.46 0.25 1.19
C ARG A 75 3.24 -0.50 2.26
N LEU A 76 2.53 -1.23 3.12
CA LEU A 76 3.15 -2.06 4.15
C LEU A 76 4.04 -3.16 3.56
N LEU A 77 3.67 -3.71 2.41
CA LEU A 77 4.47 -4.72 1.72
C LEU A 77 5.80 -4.14 1.22
N ALA A 78 5.80 -2.91 0.69
CA ALA A 78 7.02 -2.18 0.32
C ALA A 78 7.91 -1.93 1.55
N LEU A 79 7.30 -1.45 2.65
CA LEU A 79 8.00 -1.23 3.91
C LEU A 79 8.58 -2.53 4.48
N TYR A 80 7.85 -3.65 4.39
CA TYR A 80 8.32 -4.97 4.80
C TYR A 80 9.53 -5.40 3.97
N GLY A 81 9.47 -5.27 2.65
CA GLY A 81 10.59 -5.52 1.74
C GLY A 81 11.84 -4.73 2.12
N LYS A 82 11.68 -3.44 2.46
CA LYS A 82 12.76 -2.55 2.90
C LYS A 82 13.50 -3.09 4.13
N THR A 83 12.82 -3.79 5.04
CA THR A 83 13.45 -4.34 6.25
C THR A 83 14.51 -5.41 5.98
N PHE A 84 14.50 -6.02 4.80
CA PHE A 84 15.48 -7.03 4.41
C PHE A 84 16.81 -6.45 3.94
N PHE A 85 16.87 -5.12 3.70
CA PHE A 85 18.09 -4.45 3.25
C PHE A 85 19.23 -4.59 4.27
N VAL A 86 18.91 -4.47 5.56
CA VAL A 86 19.89 -4.59 6.66
C VAL A 86 20.52 -5.99 6.73
N SER A 87 19.76 -7.02 6.38
CA SER A 87 20.26 -8.39 6.33
C SER A 87 20.87 -8.81 4.99
N SER A 88 20.93 -7.86 4.02
CA SER A 88 21.39 -8.11 2.64
C SER A 88 20.63 -9.24 1.94
N ASP A 89 19.40 -9.50 2.34
CA ASP A 89 18.51 -10.45 1.68
C ASP A 89 17.84 -9.80 0.46
N TYR A 90 18.63 -9.68 -0.60
CA TYR A 90 18.23 -8.97 -1.82
C TYR A 90 17.10 -9.69 -2.57
N ASP A 91 17.04 -11.01 -2.49
CA ASP A 91 15.98 -11.79 -3.14
C ASP A 91 14.61 -11.48 -2.52
N SER A 92 14.53 -11.38 -1.20
CA SER A 92 13.32 -10.95 -0.50
C SER A 92 12.91 -9.53 -0.89
N ILE A 93 13.85 -8.57 -0.96
CA ILE A 93 13.57 -7.20 -1.41
C ILE A 93 12.96 -7.20 -2.80
N LEU A 94 13.62 -7.84 -3.77
CA LEU A 94 13.17 -7.88 -5.16
C LEU A 94 11.81 -8.59 -5.31
N TYR A 95 11.55 -9.62 -4.49
CA TYR A 95 10.27 -10.32 -4.46
C TYR A 95 9.13 -9.41 -4.02
N TYR A 96 9.27 -8.71 -2.88
CA TYR A 96 8.20 -7.85 -2.35
C TYR A 96 7.99 -6.62 -3.23
N ASN A 97 9.06 -5.99 -3.70
CA ASN A 97 9.01 -4.84 -4.60
C ASN A 97 8.31 -5.17 -5.92
N ARG A 98 8.58 -6.35 -6.49
CA ARG A 98 7.88 -6.81 -7.69
C ARG A 98 6.38 -6.87 -7.49
N ARG A 99 5.90 -7.39 -6.35
CA ARG A 99 4.47 -7.46 -6.04
C ARG A 99 3.83 -6.08 -5.93
N VAL A 100 4.53 -5.12 -5.33
CA VAL A 100 4.06 -3.72 -5.25
C VAL A 100 3.94 -3.11 -6.64
N LYS A 101 4.94 -3.29 -7.50
CA LYS A 101 4.92 -2.80 -8.88
C LYS A 101 3.83 -3.45 -9.74
N GLU A 102 3.57 -4.74 -9.55
CA GLU A 102 2.49 -5.46 -10.23
C GLU A 102 1.13 -4.94 -9.81
N PHE A 103 0.90 -4.68 -8.53
CA PHE A 103 -0.31 -4.05 -8.05
C PHE A 103 -0.52 -2.67 -8.68
N SER A 104 0.50 -1.82 -8.66
CA SER A 104 0.44 -0.47 -9.26
C SER A 104 0.09 -0.53 -10.75
N ARG A 105 0.70 -1.45 -11.50
CA ARG A 105 0.44 -1.62 -12.94
C ARG A 105 -0.99 -2.07 -13.20
N ASN A 106 -1.50 -3.01 -12.43
CA ASN A 106 -2.85 -3.53 -12.58
C ASN A 106 -3.91 -2.47 -12.22
N ALA A 107 -3.69 -1.71 -11.16
CA ALA A 107 -4.57 -0.64 -10.75
C ALA A 107 -4.58 0.54 -11.74
N SER A 108 -3.46 0.82 -12.40
CA SER A 108 -3.41 1.84 -13.47
C SER A 108 -4.20 1.44 -14.72
N GLN A 109 -4.49 0.15 -14.90
CA GLN A 109 -5.32 -0.37 -16.00
C GLN A 109 -6.81 -0.44 -15.63
N SER A 110 -7.13 -0.44 -14.35
CA SER A 110 -8.50 -0.32 -13.83
C SER A 110 -8.84 1.15 -13.61
N SER A 111 -10.14 1.48 -13.58
CA SER A 111 -10.60 2.86 -13.35
C SER A 111 -10.26 3.40 -11.94
N GLU A 112 -9.60 2.63 -11.12
CA GLU A 112 -9.10 3.06 -9.82
C GLU A 112 -7.81 3.83 -9.99
N SER A 113 -7.90 5.15 -9.88
CA SER A 113 -6.74 6.03 -9.92
C SER A 113 -5.91 5.89 -8.64
N LEU A 114 -4.77 5.19 -8.74
CA LEU A 114 -3.72 5.18 -7.70
C LEU A 114 -2.83 6.45 -7.76
N GLN A 115 -3.27 7.50 -8.44
CA GLN A 115 -2.52 8.75 -8.57
C GLN A 115 -2.67 9.60 -7.29
N SER A 116 -2.25 9.06 -6.15
CA SER A 116 -2.05 9.86 -4.95
C SER A 116 -0.56 10.18 -4.77
N PRO A 117 -0.21 11.37 -4.26
CA PRO A 117 1.19 11.70 -3.95
C PRO A 117 1.86 10.61 -3.09
N GLN A 118 1.14 10.08 -2.09
CA GLN A 118 1.65 9.01 -1.22
C GLN A 118 1.99 7.72 -1.98
N TRP A 119 1.24 7.39 -3.05
CA TRP A 119 1.54 6.20 -3.83
C TRP A 119 2.76 6.41 -4.74
N ASN A 120 2.96 7.62 -5.25
CA ASN A 120 4.17 7.96 -5.98
C ASN A 120 5.40 7.87 -5.08
N ASP A 121 5.32 8.33 -3.83
CA ASP A 121 6.41 8.20 -2.85
C ASP A 121 6.76 6.72 -2.62
N VAL A 122 5.76 5.84 -2.50
CA VAL A 122 5.98 4.38 -2.38
C VAL A 122 6.71 3.81 -3.58
N LEU A 123 6.32 4.18 -4.81
CA LEU A 123 6.97 3.70 -6.02
C LEU A 123 8.38 4.26 -6.18
N SER A 124 8.59 5.53 -5.86
CA SER A 124 9.91 6.15 -5.80
C SER A 124 10.84 5.38 -4.85
N ASP A 125 10.38 5.09 -3.63
CA ASP A 125 11.14 4.31 -2.64
C ASP A 125 11.44 2.88 -3.13
N VAL A 126 10.46 2.20 -3.73
CA VAL A 126 10.61 0.84 -4.28
C VAL A 126 11.72 0.80 -5.33
N TYR A 127 11.70 1.71 -6.30
CA TYR A 127 12.73 1.78 -7.34
C TYR A 127 14.09 2.22 -6.79
N ASN A 128 14.13 3.15 -5.84
CA ASN A 128 15.36 3.58 -5.21
C ASN A 128 16.05 2.44 -4.45
N ILE A 129 15.29 1.64 -3.71
CA ILE A 129 15.82 0.45 -3.01
C ILE A 129 16.31 -0.60 -4.00
N GLU A 130 15.59 -0.86 -5.10
CA GLU A 130 16.08 -1.77 -6.14
C GLU A 130 17.38 -1.27 -6.78
N GLY A 131 17.48 0.02 -7.05
CA GLY A 131 18.72 0.63 -7.49
C GLY A 131 19.89 0.35 -6.54
N ASN A 132 19.66 0.50 -5.22
CA ASN A 132 20.66 0.16 -4.22
C ASN A 132 21.02 -1.34 -4.23
N VAL A 133 20.04 -2.23 -4.39
CA VAL A 133 20.27 -3.68 -4.51
C VAL A 133 21.13 -3.98 -5.74
N TRP A 134 20.83 -3.39 -6.90
CA TRP A 134 21.62 -3.59 -8.11
C TRP A 134 23.07 -3.08 -7.98
N MET A 135 23.28 -1.98 -7.24
CA MET A 135 24.63 -1.51 -6.93
C MET A 135 25.40 -2.54 -6.09
N GLN A 136 24.76 -3.11 -5.05
CA GLN A 136 25.38 -4.16 -4.24
C GLN A 136 25.70 -5.43 -5.03
N LEU A 137 24.86 -5.75 -6.02
CA LEU A 137 25.05 -6.89 -6.93
C LEU A 137 26.00 -6.59 -8.10
N ASN A 138 26.68 -5.44 -8.09
CA ASN A 138 27.59 -4.98 -9.14
C ASN A 138 26.94 -4.89 -10.54
N ARG A 139 25.69 -4.39 -10.58
CA ARG A 139 24.92 -4.16 -11.82
C ARG A 139 24.55 -2.68 -11.98
N PRO A 140 25.52 -1.81 -12.28
CA PRO A 140 25.31 -0.36 -12.28
C PRO A 140 24.30 0.10 -13.35
N ASP A 141 24.23 -0.54 -14.50
CA ASP A 141 23.27 -0.17 -15.56
C ASP A 141 21.81 -0.40 -15.10
N SER A 142 21.55 -1.50 -14.40
CA SER A 142 20.25 -1.77 -13.80
C SER A 142 19.94 -0.76 -12.70
N ALA A 143 20.91 -0.43 -11.86
CA ALA A 143 20.77 0.57 -10.81
C ALA A 143 20.41 1.95 -11.37
N ILE A 144 21.11 2.41 -12.40
CA ILE A 144 20.83 3.69 -13.07
C ILE A 144 19.41 3.70 -13.65
N THR A 145 18.98 2.58 -14.23
CA THR A 145 17.62 2.45 -14.78
C THR A 145 16.57 2.62 -13.70
N ASP A 146 16.74 1.97 -12.54
CA ASP A 146 15.78 2.05 -11.45
C ASP A 146 15.84 3.40 -10.72
N TYR A 147 17.02 4.01 -10.53
CA TYR A 147 17.11 5.38 -10.01
C TYR A 147 16.42 6.42 -10.90
N LYS A 148 16.50 6.28 -12.23
CA LYS A 148 15.75 7.15 -13.14
C LYS A 148 14.25 7.01 -12.94
N LYS A 149 13.75 5.78 -12.81
CA LYS A 149 12.32 5.54 -12.52
C LYS A 149 11.91 6.10 -11.15
N ALA A 150 12.76 5.96 -10.13
CA ALA A 150 12.49 6.56 -8.83
C ALA A 150 12.34 8.08 -8.91
N TYR A 151 13.08 8.74 -9.80
CA TYR A 151 12.99 10.18 -10.01
C TYR A 151 11.74 10.62 -10.80
N GLU A 152 11.17 9.74 -11.61
CA GLU A 152 9.96 10.00 -12.41
C GLU A 152 8.68 10.00 -11.55
N TYR A 153 8.71 9.41 -10.36
CA TYR A 153 7.61 9.38 -9.39
C TYR A 153 7.73 10.50 -8.38
#